data_9902107f5393f0f61b7134c0d7d5edaf
#
_entry.id   9902107f5393f0f61b7134c0d7d5edaf
#
_cell.length_a   1.000
_cell.length_b   1.000
_cell.length_c   1.000
_cell.angle_alpha   90.00
_cell.angle_beta   90.00
_cell.angle_gamma   90.00
#
_symmetry.space_group_name_H-M   'P 1'
#
loop_
_entity.id
_entity.type
_entity.pdbx_description
1 polymer ?
#
loop_
_entity_poly.entity_id
_entity_poly.type
_entity_poly.pdbx_seq_one_letter_code
_entity_poly.pdbx_strand_id
1 'polypeptide(L)'
;MTKEQKRLQKKLNCVCNGDWMWDKNLIAFAREKGYFSGDDKDFSFQEAYNPFDFSGLYVCEARVWSFFRHFSDEMDQYFDYATGKTFRETGGKDAGEHMPLWIVPNKKVSVQDMKECMRDEYKGTPLDITQGTDAGPWNSKLRFGGLGFKCAVNGTDTLQYWYERPTATQQTAWSYVSQMRSFNRYGIFWFGVDDASCSCYAPMYCCINTVPECFAEGNGDSYTFSPTSAWWTFNMVANWAYTKYSRMYPHVRERQQAWDDKFNTQIAGVDEKAASMSDEEAREFLTKYSCSQAENLVSDWQKLYIYLITKFIDGQERKEENGQFKRNPYGHSTGPNRLPLPENFLKMVAPEITHE
;
A
#
# COMPACT_ATOMS: atom_id res chain seq x y z
N MET A 1 -22.56 28.00 1.39
CA MET A 1 -21.22 28.24 1.95
C MET A 1 -21.36 28.70 3.38
N THR A 2 -20.75 27.98 4.34
CA THR A 2 -20.80 28.29 5.77
C THR A 2 -19.96 29.53 6.12
N LYS A 3 -20.15 30.09 7.32
CA LYS A 3 -19.31 31.21 7.80
C LYS A 3 -17.83 30.82 7.88
N GLU A 4 -17.54 29.56 8.24
CA GLU A 4 -16.18 29.02 8.34
C GLU A 4 -15.53 28.87 6.96
N GLN A 5 -16.26 28.35 5.97
CA GLN A 5 -15.79 28.29 4.59
C GLN A 5 -15.44 29.68 4.04
N LYS A 6 -16.25 30.69 4.32
CA LYS A 6 -15.95 32.10 3.93
C LYS A 6 -14.70 32.63 4.60
N ARG A 7 -14.47 32.29 5.89
CA ARG A 7 -13.28 32.69 6.64
C ARG A 7 -12.02 32.02 6.08
N LEU A 8 -12.07 30.73 5.79
CA LEU A 8 -10.98 29.97 5.18
C LEU A 8 -10.67 30.49 3.77
N GLN A 9 -11.68 30.72 2.96
CA GLN A 9 -11.52 31.28 1.62
C GLN A 9 -10.73 32.61 1.65
N LYS A 10 -11.08 33.51 2.57
CA LYS A 10 -10.39 34.80 2.71
C LYS A 10 -8.98 34.63 3.23
N LYS A 11 -8.73 33.72 4.18
CA LYS A 11 -7.44 33.47 4.80
C LYS A 11 -6.47 32.77 3.87
N LEU A 12 -6.95 31.78 3.11
CA LEU A 12 -6.13 30.90 2.26
C LEU A 12 -6.11 31.33 0.78
N ASN A 13 -6.72 32.47 0.43
CA ASN A 13 -6.82 32.94 -0.95
C ASN A 13 -7.42 31.86 -1.90
N CYS A 14 -8.43 31.11 -1.43
CA CYS A 14 -9.02 30.01 -2.17
C CYS A 14 -10.48 30.27 -2.53
N VAL A 15 -10.98 29.53 -3.50
CA VAL A 15 -12.39 29.45 -3.86
C VAL A 15 -13.00 28.23 -3.17
N CYS A 16 -14.17 28.39 -2.56
CA CYS A 16 -14.95 27.29 -1.99
C CYS A 16 -16.31 27.22 -2.70
N ASN A 17 -16.64 26.05 -3.22
CA ASN A 17 -17.94 25.76 -3.80
C ASN A 17 -18.45 24.43 -3.24
N GLY A 18 -19.34 24.51 -2.25
CA GLY A 18 -19.83 23.31 -1.57
C GLY A 18 -18.70 22.55 -0.88
N ASP A 19 -18.44 21.35 -1.35
CA ASP A 19 -17.45 20.41 -0.80
C ASP A 19 -16.05 20.59 -1.38
N TRP A 20 -15.88 21.48 -2.36
CA TRP A 20 -14.61 21.69 -3.06
C TRP A 20 -13.95 23.01 -2.68
N MET A 21 -12.64 22.99 -2.58
CA MET A 21 -11.82 24.15 -2.30
C MET A 21 -10.54 24.09 -3.14
N TRP A 22 -10.21 25.18 -3.85
CA TRP A 22 -9.01 25.28 -4.68
C TRP A 22 -8.39 26.69 -4.61
N ASP A 23 -7.14 26.82 -5.05
CA ASP A 23 -6.48 28.13 -5.13
C ASP A 23 -7.21 29.06 -6.10
N LYS A 24 -7.38 30.31 -5.71
CA LYS A 24 -8.10 31.32 -6.49
C LYS A 24 -7.52 31.54 -7.88
N ASN A 25 -6.21 31.36 -8.05
CA ASN A 25 -5.53 31.61 -9.30
C ASN A 25 -5.35 30.35 -10.16
N LEU A 26 -5.84 29.20 -9.71
CA LEU A 26 -5.61 27.91 -10.34
C LEU A 26 -5.82 27.92 -11.85
N ILE A 27 -7.01 28.35 -12.29
CA ILE A 27 -7.39 28.36 -13.71
C ILE A 27 -6.67 29.50 -14.46
N ALA A 28 -6.57 30.68 -13.84
CA ALA A 28 -5.87 31.81 -14.45
C ALA A 28 -4.40 31.50 -14.71
N PHE A 29 -3.72 30.84 -13.78
CA PHE A 29 -2.35 30.39 -13.94
C PHE A 29 -2.21 29.33 -15.07
N ALA A 30 -3.13 28.38 -15.15
CA ALA A 30 -3.14 27.40 -16.23
C ALA A 30 -3.25 28.07 -17.61
N ARG A 31 -4.11 29.09 -17.74
CA ARG A 31 -4.21 29.88 -18.98
C ARG A 31 -2.93 30.67 -19.29
N GLU A 32 -2.37 31.36 -18.29
CA GLU A 32 -1.11 32.10 -18.44
C GLU A 32 0.02 31.19 -18.95
N LYS A 33 0.09 29.96 -18.47
CA LYS A 33 1.12 28.99 -18.88
C LYS A 33 0.78 28.23 -20.17
N GLY A 34 -0.41 28.45 -20.74
CA GLY A 34 -0.86 27.74 -21.93
C GLY A 34 -1.25 26.27 -21.69
N TYR A 35 -1.48 25.90 -20.44
CA TYR A 35 -1.91 24.54 -20.06
C TYR A 35 -3.38 24.31 -20.30
N PHE A 36 -4.18 25.38 -20.38
CA PHE A 36 -5.61 25.34 -20.59
C PHE A 36 -6.09 26.49 -21.45
N SER A 37 -7.02 26.22 -22.37
CA SER A 37 -7.76 27.23 -23.13
C SER A 37 -9.23 26.82 -23.16
N GLY A 38 -10.14 27.72 -22.79
CA GLY A 38 -11.58 27.42 -22.76
C GLY A 38 -12.28 28.13 -21.61
N ASP A 39 -13.56 27.82 -21.42
CA ASP A 39 -14.36 28.34 -20.32
C ASP A 39 -14.01 27.65 -19.00
N ASP A 40 -14.13 28.35 -17.86
CA ASP A 40 -13.82 27.83 -16.53
C ASP A 40 -14.61 26.55 -16.18
N LYS A 41 -15.84 26.41 -16.72
CA LYS A 41 -16.67 25.21 -16.51
C LYS A 41 -16.10 23.94 -17.12
N ASP A 42 -15.26 24.06 -18.14
CA ASP A 42 -14.66 22.96 -18.88
C ASP A 42 -13.24 22.65 -18.35
N PHE A 43 -12.81 23.30 -17.27
CA PHE A 43 -11.48 23.12 -16.71
C PHE A 43 -11.35 21.77 -16.02
N SER A 44 -10.41 20.96 -16.51
CA SER A 44 -9.93 19.73 -15.85
C SER A 44 -8.56 19.98 -15.25
N PHE A 45 -8.42 19.82 -13.94
CA PHE A 45 -7.14 19.96 -13.25
C PHE A 45 -6.11 18.97 -13.78
N GLN A 46 -6.53 17.73 -13.98
CA GLN A 46 -5.65 16.68 -14.49
C GLN A 46 -5.15 17.01 -15.89
N GLU A 47 -6.03 17.33 -16.81
CA GLU A 47 -5.64 17.61 -18.20
C GLU A 47 -4.73 18.82 -18.31
N ALA A 48 -4.95 19.84 -17.47
CA ALA A 48 -4.16 21.06 -17.47
C ALA A 48 -2.76 20.86 -16.86
N TYR A 49 -2.68 20.15 -15.73
CA TYR A 49 -1.43 20.08 -14.94
C TYR A 49 -0.71 18.74 -15.01
N ASN A 50 -1.37 17.71 -15.48
CA ASN A 50 -0.81 16.38 -15.68
C ASN A 50 -1.47 15.71 -16.88
N PRO A 51 -1.21 16.21 -18.11
CA PRO A 51 -1.79 15.61 -19.30
C PRO A 51 -1.41 14.13 -19.40
N PHE A 52 -2.32 13.35 -19.98
CA PHE A 52 -2.13 11.92 -20.09
C PHE A 52 -0.89 11.57 -20.89
N ASP A 53 -0.08 10.72 -20.32
CA ASP A 53 0.90 9.92 -21.00
C ASP A 53 0.74 8.44 -20.57
N PHE A 54 1.45 7.54 -21.19
CA PHE A 54 1.38 6.12 -20.85
C PHE A 54 1.74 5.87 -19.37
N SER A 55 2.73 6.59 -18.86
CA SER A 55 3.17 6.48 -17.47
C SER A 55 2.07 6.95 -16.49
N GLY A 56 1.42 8.07 -16.79
CA GLY A 56 0.30 8.59 -16.00
C GLY A 56 -0.86 7.60 -15.91
N LEU A 57 -1.21 6.98 -17.04
CA LEU A 57 -2.26 5.97 -17.08
C LEU A 57 -1.83 4.70 -16.34
N TYR A 58 -0.80 4.02 -16.80
CA TYR A 58 -0.40 2.71 -16.30
C TYR A 58 0.08 2.71 -14.84
N VAL A 59 0.71 3.80 -14.40
CA VAL A 59 1.27 3.90 -13.04
C VAL A 59 0.31 4.60 -12.08
N CYS A 60 -0.43 5.63 -12.52
CA CYS A 60 -1.28 6.42 -11.63
C CYS A 60 -2.76 6.00 -11.72
N GLU A 61 -3.35 6.05 -12.92
CA GLU A 61 -4.76 5.74 -13.11
C GLU A 61 -5.09 4.27 -12.80
N ALA A 62 -4.19 3.35 -13.09
CA ALA A 62 -4.36 1.94 -12.72
C ALA A 62 -4.55 1.74 -11.20
N ARG A 63 -3.91 2.55 -10.36
CA ARG A 63 -4.12 2.50 -8.90
C ARG A 63 -5.49 3.04 -8.50
N VAL A 64 -5.94 4.13 -9.14
CA VAL A 64 -7.29 4.68 -8.92
C VAL A 64 -8.33 3.67 -9.36
N TRP A 65 -8.16 3.06 -10.53
CA TRP A 65 -9.02 2.01 -11.04
C TRP A 65 -9.12 0.84 -10.05
N SER A 66 -7.98 0.32 -9.59
CA SER A 66 -7.96 -0.79 -8.65
C SER A 66 -8.59 -0.42 -7.31
N PHE A 67 -8.36 0.80 -6.82
CA PHE A 67 -8.99 1.29 -5.60
C PHE A 67 -10.52 1.37 -5.73
N PHE A 68 -11.01 1.94 -6.82
CA PHE A 68 -12.45 2.09 -7.04
C PHE A 68 -13.16 0.75 -7.25
N ARG A 69 -12.53 -0.24 -7.92
CA ARG A 69 -13.15 -1.55 -8.13
C ARG A 69 -13.39 -2.36 -6.84
N HIS A 70 -12.74 -2.02 -5.72
CA HIS A 70 -13.09 -2.60 -4.42
C HIS A 70 -14.49 -2.18 -3.95
N PHE A 71 -15.06 -1.14 -4.55
CA PHE A 71 -16.31 -0.51 -4.11
C PHE A 71 -17.32 -0.29 -5.23
N SER A 72 -17.00 -0.63 -6.46
CA SER A 72 -17.90 -0.49 -7.60
C SER A 72 -17.60 -1.54 -8.67
N ASP A 73 -18.60 -2.31 -9.04
CA ASP A 73 -18.51 -3.34 -10.07
C ASP A 73 -18.45 -2.74 -11.50
N GLU A 74 -18.75 -1.45 -11.65
CA GLU A 74 -18.74 -0.76 -12.93
C GLU A 74 -17.32 -0.41 -13.41
N MET A 75 -16.30 -0.58 -12.57
CA MET A 75 -14.94 -0.12 -12.87
C MET A 75 -14.24 -0.94 -13.95
N ASP A 76 -14.65 -2.18 -14.20
CA ASP A 76 -14.01 -3.04 -15.19
C ASP A 76 -14.08 -2.47 -16.61
N GLN A 77 -15.10 -1.63 -16.93
CA GLN A 77 -15.21 -0.94 -18.22
C GLN A 77 -14.05 0.05 -18.48
N TYR A 78 -13.40 0.57 -17.45
CA TYR A 78 -12.28 1.51 -17.55
C TYR A 78 -10.90 0.84 -17.56
N PHE A 79 -10.83 -0.48 -17.65
CA PHE A 79 -9.55 -1.19 -17.59
C PHE A 79 -8.60 -0.81 -18.73
N ASP A 80 -9.10 -0.68 -19.96
CA ASP A 80 -8.29 -0.32 -21.12
C ASP A 80 -7.76 1.13 -21.02
N TYR A 81 -8.54 2.04 -20.43
CA TYR A 81 -8.10 3.39 -20.07
C TYR A 81 -7.00 3.34 -19.00
N ALA A 82 -7.28 2.70 -17.87
CA ALA A 82 -6.38 2.65 -16.71
C ALA A 82 -5.03 1.99 -17.04
N THR A 83 -5.00 1.03 -17.96
CA THR A 83 -3.76 0.38 -18.41
C THR A 83 -3.05 1.10 -19.57
N GLY A 84 -3.63 2.19 -20.06
CA GLY A 84 -3.09 2.94 -21.18
C GLY A 84 -3.11 2.14 -22.50
N LYS A 85 -3.94 1.10 -22.59
CA LYS A 85 -4.06 0.28 -23.82
C LYS A 85 -4.59 1.13 -24.97
N THR A 86 -5.73 1.81 -24.78
CA THR A 86 -6.32 2.70 -25.79
C THR A 86 -5.33 3.80 -26.19
N PHE A 87 -4.62 4.39 -25.21
CA PHE A 87 -3.61 5.41 -25.49
C PHE A 87 -2.49 4.91 -26.41
N ARG A 88 -2.00 3.68 -26.20
CA ARG A 88 -0.98 3.07 -27.08
C ARG A 88 -1.52 2.74 -28.46
N GLU A 89 -2.72 2.18 -28.55
CA GLU A 89 -3.36 1.81 -29.81
C GLU A 89 -3.66 3.02 -30.70
N THR A 90 -3.96 4.18 -30.09
CA THR A 90 -4.20 5.45 -30.80
C THR A 90 -2.90 6.24 -31.10
N GLY A 91 -1.75 5.70 -30.73
CA GLY A 91 -0.46 6.39 -30.89
C GLY A 91 -0.33 7.64 -30.01
N GLY A 92 -0.90 7.61 -28.81
CA GLY A 92 -0.82 8.68 -27.82
C GLY A 92 -1.79 9.85 -28.06
N LYS A 93 -2.82 9.63 -28.84
CA LYS A 93 -3.78 10.71 -29.21
C LYS A 93 -5.06 10.69 -28.40
N ASP A 94 -5.44 9.54 -27.87
CA ASP A 94 -6.69 9.34 -27.14
C ASP A 94 -6.48 8.29 -26.06
N ALA A 95 -6.93 8.59 -24.85
CA ALA A 95 -6.85 7.66 -23.71
C ALA A 95 -8.12 6.80 -23.57
N GLY A 96 -9.18 7.11 -24.32
CA GLY A 96 -10.49 6.47 -24.20
C GLY A 96 -11.39 7.15 -23.17
N GLU A 97 -12.41 6.44 -22.74
CA GLU A 97 -13.35 6.94 -21.73
C GLU A 97 -12.66 7.07 -20.36
N HIS A 98 -12.63 8.28 -19.83
CA HIS A 98 -11.99 8.58 -18.55
C HIS A 98 -12.78 8.02 -17.36
N MET A 99 -12.08 7.58 -16.34
CA MET A 99 -12.71 7.23 -15.08
C MET A 99 -13.42 8.44 -14.45
N PRO A 100 -14.52 8.23 -13.72
CA PRO A 100 -15.17 9.29 -12.96
C PRO A 100 -14.22 9.79 -11.85
N LEU A 101 -14.32 11.09 -11.54
CA LEU A 101 -13.53 11.70 -10.46
C LEU A 101 -13.85 11.11 -9.07
N TRP A 102 -15.05 10.57 -8.91
CA TRP A 102 -15.54 9.92 -7.70
C TRP A 102 -16.58 8.86 -8.06
N ILE A 103 -16.79 7.92 -7.16
CA ILE A 103 -17.78 6.85 -7.28
C ILE A 103 -18.74 6.86 -6.10
N VAL A 104 -19.93 6.30 -6.28
CA VAL A 104 -20.81 5.94 -5.16
C VAL A 104 -20.51 4.50 -4.79
N PRO A 105 -19.97 4.24 -3.58
CA PRO A 105 -19.65 2.88 -3.17
C PRO A 105 -20.90 2.00 -3.09
N ASN A 106 -20.80 0.75 -3.53
CA ASN A 106 -21.85 -0.27 -3.42
C ASN A 106 -22.10 -0.76 -1.98
N LYS A 107 -21.23 -0.38 -1.04
CA LYS A 107 -21.32 -0.68 0.40
C LYS A 107 -20.79 0.47 1.24
N LYS A 108 -21.13 0.46 2.54
CA LYS A 108 -20.48 1.36 3.50
C LYS A 108 -19.00 0.95 3.65
N VAL A 109 -18.11 1.92 3.50
CA VAL A 109 -16.66 1.73 3.59
C VAL A 109 -16.23 1.80 5.04
N SER A 110 -15.57 0.75 5.51
CA SER A 110 -14.98 0.67 6.85
C SER A 110 -13.51 1.05 6.85
N VAL A 111 -12.95 1.28 8.04
CA VAL A 111 -11.49 1.46 8.20
C VAL A 111 -10.72 0.22 7.70
N GLN A 112 -11.27 -0.97 7.93
CA GLN A 112 -10.65 -2.20 7.46
C GLN A 112 -10.62 -2.28 5.93
N ASP A 113 -11.71 -1.89 5.25
CA ASP A 113 -11.73 -1.82 3.79
C ASP A 113 -10.61 -0.89 3.27
N MET A 114 -10.42 0.27 3.91
CA MET A 114 -9.37 1.21 3.52
C MET A 114 -7.96 0.64 3.75
N LYS A 115 -7.74 -0.09 4.86
CA LYS A 115 -6.47 -0.78 5.10
C LYS A 115 -6.19 -1.84 4.02
N GLU A 116 -7.21 -2.60 3.60
CA GLU A 116 -7.06 -3.59 2.53
C GLU A 116 -6.76 -2.92 1.17
N CYS A 117 -7.39 -1.79 0.87
CA CYS A 117 -7.05 -1.01 -0.33
C CYS A 117 -5.60 -0.51 -0.31
N MET A 118 -5.08 -0.10 0.86
CA MET A 118 -3.67 0.28 0.98
C MET A 118 -2.70 -0.90 0.79
N ARG A 119 -3.19 -2.13 1.01
CA ARG A 119 -2.43 -3.39 0.82
C ARG A 119 -2.59 -3.99 -0.58
N ASP A 120 -3.27 -3.29 -1.47
CA ASP A 120 -3.59 -3.81 -2.80
C ASP A 120 -2.34 -4.03 -3.66
N GLU A 121 -2.26 -5.21 -4.27
CA GLU A 121 -1.22 -5.71 -5.17
C GLU A 121 -1.79 -6.04 -6.55
N TYR A 122 -2.94 -5.48 -6.90
CA TYR A 122 -3.74 -5.81 -8.09
C TYR A 122 -4.22 -7.26 -8.13
N LYS A 123 -4.30 -7.93 -7.00
CA LYS A 123 -4.67 -9.34 -6.92
C LYS A 123 -5.98 -9.65 -7.64
N GLY A 124 -5.98 -10.74 -8.40
CA GLY A 124 -7.13 -11.18 -9.17
C GLY A 124 -7.41 -10.36 -10.43
N THR A 125 -6.45 -9.57 -10.88
CA THR A 125 -6.52 -8.80 -12.13
C THR A 125 -5.39 -9.19 -13.06
N PRO A 126 -5.45 -8.80 -14.35
CA PRO A 126 -4.32 -8.98 -15.25
C PRO A 126 -3.05 -8.20 -14.85
N LEU A 127 -3.14 -7.25 -13.92
CA LEU A 127 -2.02 -6.47 -13.40
C LEU A 127 -1.42 -7.07 -12.11
N ASP A 128 -1.87 -8.24 -11.66
CA ASP A 128 -1.40 -8.88 -10.42
C ASP A 128 0.12 -9.04 -10.43
N ILE A 129 0.82 -8.21 -9.64
CA ILE A 129 2.30 -8.21 -9.59
C ILE A 129 2.89 -9.45 -8.95
N THR A 130 2.08 -10.33 -8.37
CA THR A 130 2.52 -11.61 -7.83
C THR A 130 2.43 -12.74 -8.85
N GLN A 131 2.08 -12.43 -10.10
CA GLN A 131 1.95 -13.39 -11.19
C GLN A 131 2.97 -13.11 -12.29
N GLY A 132 3.11 -14.06 -13.23
CA GLY A 132 4.00 -13.94 -14.38
C GLY A 132 5.44 -14.37 -14.11
N THR A 133 6.26 -14.34 -15.16
CA THR A 133 7.66 -14.80 -15.11
C THR A 133 8.56 -13.90 -14.25
N ASP A 134 8.28 -12.61 -14.20
CA ASP A 134 9.03 -11.62 -13.43
C ASP A 134 8.72 -11.65 -11.92
N ALA A 135 7.60 -12.27 -11.51
CA ALA A 135 7.34 -12.63 -10.11
C ALA A 135 8.18 -13.83 -9.64
N GLY A 136 8.82 -14.53 -10.56
CA GLY A 136 9.67 -15.67 -10.27
C GLY A 136 8.93 -16.87 -9.67
N PRO A 137 9.67 -17.89 -9.23
CA PRO A 137 9.09 -19.15 -8.76
C PRO A 137 8.24 -19.01 -7.50
N TRP A 138 8.44 -17.96 -6.73
CA TRP A 138 7.80 -17.76 -5.43
C TRP A 138 6.80 -16.60 -5.42
N ASN A 139 6.33 -16.18 -6.59
CA ASN A 139 5.31 -15.14 -6.73
C ASN A 139 5.71 -13.82 -6.04
N SER A 140 6.99 -13.45 -6.13
CA SER A 140 7.51 -12.25 -5.48
C SER A 140 7.01 -10.98 -6.18
N LYS A 141 6.54 -10.04 -5.39
CA LYS A 141 6.19 -8.71 -5.87
C LYS A 141 7.39 -7.78 -6.05
N LEU A 142 8.56 -8.16 -5.56
CA LEU A 142 9.77 -7.35 -5.67
C LEU A 142 10.17 -7.18 -7.14
N ARG A 143 10.30 -5.93 -7.55
CA ARG A 143 10.78 -5.58 -8.89
C ARG A 143 12.15 -4.90 -8.79
N PHE A 144 13.05 -5.30 -9.68
CA PHE A 144 14.39 -4.76 -9.79
C PHE A 144 14.46 -3.77 -10.95
N GLY A 145 15.18 -2.65 -10.76
CA GLY A 145 15.31 -1.59 -11.75
C GLY A 145 14.24 -0.50 -11.62
N GLY A 146 14.17 0.38 -12.62
CA GLY A 146 13.19 1.47 -12.68
C GLY A 146 11.80 1.01 -13.13
N LEU A 147 10.82 1.91 -13.11
CA LEU A 147 9.45 1.65 -13.56
C LEU A 147 9.35 1.19 -15.01
N GLY A 148 10.31 1.56 -15.84
CA GLY A 148 10.42 1.10 -17.20
C GLY A 148 11.88 1.00 -17.62
N PHE A 149 12.20 0.01 -18.39
CA PHE A 149 13.53 -0.14 -18.97
C PHE A 149 13.47 -0.64 -20.40
N LYS A 150 14.54 -0.38 -21.13
CA LYS A 150 14.73 -0.87 -22.48
C LYS A 150 15.89 -1.86 -22.47
N CYS A 151 15.69 -2.98 -23.10
CA CYS A 151 16.77 -3.93 -23.34
C CYS A 151 16.86 -4.27 -24.83
N ALA A 152 18.07 -4.42 -25.33
CA ALA A 152 18.30 -4.89 -26.69
C ALA A 152 18.02 -6.39 -26.75
N VAL A 153 17.21 -6.79 -27.73
CA VAL A 153 16.93 -8.18 -28.04
C VAL A 153 17.53 -8.45 -29.41
N ASN A 154 18.33 -9.51 -29.56
CA ASN A 154 18.99 -9.88 -30.80
C ASN A 154 19.88 -8.78 -31.45
N GLY A 155 20.37 -7.82 -30.63
CA GLY A 155 21.29 -6.78 -31.05
C GLY A 155 20.69 -5.62 -31.87
N THR A 156 19.49 -5.74 -32.35
CA THR A 156 18.80 -4.74 -33.19
C THR A 156 17.46 -4.29 -32.63
N ASP A 157 16.73 -5.22 -32.04
CA ASP A 157 15.40 -4.93 -31.49
C ASP A 157 15.50 -4.44 -30.07
N THR A 158 14.67 -3.47 -29.71
CA THR A 158 14.58 -2.95 -28.34
C THR A 158 13.24 -3.34 -27.74
N LEU A 159 13.29 -4.16 -26.68
CA LEU A 159 12.13 -4.42 -25.84
C LEU A 159 12.03 -3.32 -24.78
N GLN A 160 10.86 -2.71 -24.69
CA GLN A 160 10.53 -1.80 -23.60
C GLN A 160 9.61 -2.52 -22.63
N TYR A 161 10.00 -2.57 -21.36
CA TYR A 161 9.27 -3.21 -20.28
C TYR A 161 8.85 -2.16 -19.25
N TRP A 162 7.62 -2.30 -18.70
CA TRP A 162 7.07 -1.48 -17.64
C TRP A 162 6.56 -2.38 -16.54
N TYR A 163 6.92 -2.05 -15.30
CA TYR A 163 6.34 -2.72 -14.13
C TYR A 163 4.97 -2.18 -13.79
N GLU A 164 4.10 -3.05 -13.34
CA GLU A 164 2.92 -2.69 -12.62
C GLU A 164 3.30 -1.99 -11.31
N ARG A 165 2.54 -0.96 -10.94
CA ARG A 165 2.78 -0.21 -9.70
C ARG A 165 1.52 -0.11 -8.87
N PRO A 166 1.16 -1.15 -8.11
CA PRO A 166 -0.02 -1.13 -7.24
C PRO A 166 0.17 -0.16 -6.06
N THR A 167 -0.86 -0.03 -5.23
CA THR A 167 -0.81 0.80 -4.03
C THR A 167 0.26 0.30 -3.05
N ALA A 168 0.32 -1.01 -2.81
CA ALA A 168 1.36 -1.62 -1.97
C ALA A 168 2.58 -2.02 -2.79
N THR A 169 3.66 -1.28 -2.64
CA THR A 169 4.97 -1.55 -3.31
C THR A 169 6.10 -1.58 -2.29
N GLN A 170 7.20 -2.23 -2.68
CA GLN A 170 8.44 -2.25 -1.89
C GLN A 170 9.08 -0.86 -1.69
N GLN A 171 8.66 0.15 -2.44
CA GLN A 171 9.19 1.52 -2.34
C GLN A 171 8.38 2.40 -1.38
N THR A 172 7.32 1.87 -0.78
CA THR A 172 6.49 2.61 0.17
C THR A 172 7.30 2.92 1.43
N ALA A 173 7.47 4.20 1.75
CA ALA A 173 8.13 4.58 2.99
C ALA A 173 7.18 4.48 4.19
N TRP A 174 5.94 4.94 4.01
CA TRP A 174 4.87 4.91 5.00
C TRP A 174 3.51 5.06 4.30
N SER A 175 2.48 4.62 4.97
CA SER A 175 1.09 4.75 4.55
C SER A 175 0.17 4.96 5.73
N TYR A 176 -1.04 5.47 5.50
CA TYR A 176 -1.98 5.72 6.57
C TYR A 176 -3.44 5.64 6.12
N VAL A 177 -4.32 5.47 7.11
CA VAL A 177 -5.76 5.66 6.97
C VAL A 177 -6.21 6.65 8.02
N SER A 178 -6.82 7.75 7.61
CA SER A 178 -7.38 8.76 8.52
C SER A 178 -8.82 8.42 8.85
N GLN A 179 -9.10 8.18 10.12
CA GLN A 179 -10.45 7.97 10.63
C GLN A 179 -10.95 9.25 11.29
N MET A 180 -11.73 10.03 10.56
CA MET A 180 -12.42 11.20 11.09
C MET A 180 -13.61 10.78 11.93
N ARG A 181 -13.88 11.51 13.03
CA ARG A 181 -14.92 11.16 14.00
C ARG A 181 -15.76 12.36 14.40
N SER A 182 -16.92 12.10 15.04
CA SER A 182 -17.76 13.12 15.63
C SER A 182 -17.07 13.86 16.80
N PHE A 183 -17.59 15.04 17.15
CA PHE A 183 -16.99 16.01 18.08
C PHE A 183 -16.61 15.47 19.47
N ASN A 184 -17.22 14.40 19.93
CA ASN A 184 -16.96 13.80 21.24
C ASN A 184 -15.90 12.70 21.23
N ARG A 185 -15.20 12.51 20.11
CA ARG A 185 -14.18 11.48 19.95
C ARG A 185 -12.98 12.02 19.18
N TYR A 186 -11.79 11.67 19.65
CA TYR A 186 -10.57 11.99 18.92
C TYR A 186 -10.45 11.16 17.65
N GLY A 187 -10.02 11.79 16.54
CA GLY A 187 -9.68 11.08 15.31
C GLY A 187 -8.55 10.07 15.54
N ILE A 188 -8.46 9.06 14.66
CA ILE A 188 -7.35 8.11 14.66
C ILE A 188 -6.63 8.22 13.32
N PHE A 189 -5.32 8.36 13.40
CA PHE A 189 -4.38 8.23 12.31
C PHE A 189 -3.80 6.82 12.38
N TRP A 190 -4.35 5.92 11.57
CA TRP A 190 -3.86 4.56 11.44
C TRP A 190 -2.58 4.60 10.63
N PHE A 191 -1.45 4.49 11.31
CA PHE A 191 -0.13 4.72 10.73
C PHE A 191 0.64 3.42 10.54
N GLY A 192 1.15 3.20 9.34
CA GLY A 192 2.00 2.08 8.97
C GLY A 192 3.23 2.55 8.22
N VAL A 193 4.31 1.82 8.34
CA VAL A 193 5.59 2.09 7.68
C VAL A 193 5.97 0.93 6.77
N ASP A 194 6.82 1.20 5.78
CA ASP A 194 7.27 0.25 4.79
C ASP A 194 6.12 -0.26 3.88
N ASP A 195 6.35 -1.33 3.15
CA ASP A 195 5.37 -1.96 2.25
C ASP A 195 4.08 -2.33 2.96
N ALA A 196 2.98 -1.67 2.60
CA ALA A 196 1.69 -1.84 3.25
C ALA A 196 1.16 -3.29 3.22
N SER A 197 1.54 -4.10 2.20
CA SER A 197 1.16 -5.51 2.15
C SER A 197 1.87 -6.35 3.22
N CYS A 198 3.05 -5.94 3.65
CA CYS A 198 3.87 -6.63 4.66
C CYS A 198 3.90 -5.93 6.02
N SER A 199 3.18 -4.81 6.19
CA SER A 199 3.14 -4.04 7.43
C SER A 199 1.76 -4.03 8.08
N CYS A 200 1.63 -3.40 9.25
CA CYS A 200 0.38 -3.27 9.98
C CYS A 200 0.20 -1.84 10.48
N TYR A 201 -1.05 -1.40 10.60
CA TYR A 201 -1.40 -0.03 10.98
C TYR A 201 -1.59 0.10 12.49
N ALA A 202 -0.74 0.89 13.15
CA ALA A 202 -0.90 1.24 14.56
C ALA A 202 -1.94 2.37 14.75
N PRO A 203 -2.80 2.31 15.77
CA PRO A 203 -3.79 3.34 16.05
C PRO A 203 -3.16 4.55 16.78
N MET A 204 -2.81 5.59 16.02
CA MET A 204 -2.28 6.83 16.56
C MET A 204 -3.41 7.83 16.74
N TYR A 205 -3.84 8.07 17.98
CA TYR A 205 -4.87 9.08 18.27
C TYR A 205 -4.34 10.48 17.99
N CYS A 206 -5.14 11.32 17.32
CA CYS A 206 -4.71 12.66 16.89
C CYS A 206 -4.44 13.65 18.04
N CYS A 207 -4.74 13.28 19.28
CA CYS A 207 -4.53 14.08 20.48
C CYS A 207 -3.27 13.72 21.29
N ILE A 208 -2.48 12.73 20.83
CA ILE A 208 -1.30 12.27 21.59
C ILE A 208 -0.27 13.37 21.81
N ASN A 209 0.38 13.36 22.96
CA ASN A 209 1.38 14.35 23.36
C ASN A 209 2.80 13.97 22.95
N THR A 210 3.06 12.69 22.70
CA THR A 210 4.36 12.16 22.30
C THR A 210 4.21 11.13 21.20
N VAL A 211 5.22 11.05 20.34
CA VAL A 211 5.35 10.00 19.32
C VAL A 211 6.10 8.82 19.95
N PRO A 212 5.69 7.55 19.71
CA PRO A 212 6.44 6.40 20.20
C PRO A 212 7.85 6.37 19.58
N GLU A 213 8.83 5.92 20.37
CA GLU A 213 10.25 5.91 19.95
C GLU A 213 10.47 5.19 18.62
N CYS A 214 9.72 4.11 18.37
CA CYS A 214 9.83 3.35 17.15
C CYS A 214 9.43 4.11 15.87
N PHE A 215 8.69 5.22 15.98
CA PHE A 215 8.33 6.14 14.90
C PHE A 215 8.99 7.51 15.02
N ALA A 216 9.85 7.71 16.02
CA ALA A 216 10.45 9.02 16.28
C ALA A 216 11.47 9.41 15.23
N GLU A 217 11.54 10.71 14.91
CA GLU A 217 12.59 11.30 14.12
C GLU A 217 13.96 11.04 14.79
N GLY A 218 14.97 10.72 13.98
CA GLY A 218 16.32 10.41 14.47
C GLY A 218 16.55 8.96 14.87
N ASN A 219 15.50 8.11 14.88
CA ASN A 219 15.62 6.69 15.13
C ASN A 219 15.89 5.90 13.84
N GLY A 220 17.06 6.15 13.24
CA GLY A 220 17.47 5.59 11.96
C GLY A 220 16.89 6.35 10.76
N ASP A 221 17.45 6.09 9.61
CA ASP A 221 17.00 6.59 8.30
C ASP A 221 17.34 5.56 7.20
N SER A 222 17.13 5.88 5.92
CA SER A 222 17.39 4.95 4.81
C SER A 222 18.86 4.53 4.64
N TYR A 223 19.81 5.20 5.30
CA TYR A 223 21.24 4.90 5.30
C TYR A 223 21.76 4.45 6.67
N THR A 224 20.97 4.62 7.72
CA THR A 224 21.39 4.35 9.09
C THR A 224 20.43 3.35 9.74
N PHE A 225 20.86 2.10 9.85
CA PHE A 225 20.08 1.05 10.49
C PHE A 225 19.86 1.34 11.97
N SER A 226 18.62 1.13 12.44
CA SER A 226 18.28 1.12 13.87
C SER A 226 17.41 -0.11 14.21
N PRO A 227 17.79 -0.91 15.20
CA PRO A 227 17.02 -2.09 15.60
C PRO A 227 15.72 -1.75 16.33
N THR A 228 15.55 -0.50 16.78
CA THR A 228 14.34 -0.02 17.47
C THR A 228 13.39 0.73 16.53
N SER A 229 13.84 1.04 15.30
CA SER A 229 12.99 1.67 14.28
C SER A 229 11.93 0.71 13.75
N ALA A 230 10.70 1.18 13.75
CA ALA A 230 9.60 0.43 13.14
C ALA A 230 9.86 0.18 11.65
N TRP A 231 10.32 1.21 10.92
CA TRP A 231 10.58 1.07 9.48
C TRP A 231 11.57 -0.05 9.19
N TRP A 232 12.71 -0.11 9.89
CA TRP A 232 13.68 -1.17 9.71
C TRP A 232 13.13 -2.55 10.08
N THR A 233 12.34 -2.63 11.15
CA THR A 233 11.72 -3.89 11.59
C THR A 233 10.75 -4.43 10.55
N PHE A 234 9.88 -3.58 10.00
CA PHE A 234 8.94 -3.99 8.95
C PHE A 234 9.64 -4.30 7.64
N ASN A 235 10.62 -3.48 7.26
CA ASN A 235 11.43 -3.68 6.06
C ASN A 235 12.20 -5.01 6.07
N MET A 236 12.74 -5.43 7.21
CA MET A 236 13.40 -6.75 7.35
C MET A 236 12.39 -7.89 7.09
N VAL A 237 11.17 -7.80 7.60
CA VAL A 237 10.11 -8.80 7.33
C VAL A 237 9.76 -8.83 5.86
N ALA A 238 9.52 -7.66 5.25
CA ALA A 238 9.14 -7.54 3.84
C ALA A 238 10.24 -8.09 2.92
N ASN A 239 11.49 -7.64 3.08
CA ASN A 239 12.61 -8.06 2.24
C ASN A 239 12.91 -9.55 2.39
N TRP A 240 12.75 -10.11 3.59
CA TRP A 240 12.88 -11.56 3.76
C TRP A 240 11.73 -12.29 3.07
N ALA A 241 10.49 -11.83 3.24
CA ALA A 241 9.32 -12.43 2.62
C ALA A 241 9.42 -12.42 1.08
N TYR A 242 9.96 -11.36 0.45
CA TYR A 242 10.14 -11.31 -1.00
C TYR A 242 10.98 -12.46 -1.56
N THR A 243 11.87 -13.05 -0.79
CA THR A 243 12.71 -14.17 -1.26
C THR A 243 11.91 -15.44 -1.55
N LYS A 244 10.76 -15.64 -0.90
CA LYS A 244 9.81 -16.73 -1.10
C LYS A 244 8.39 -16.28 -0.76
N TYR A 245 7.91 -15.27 -1.46
CA TYR A 245 6.72 -14.52 -1.11
C TYR A 245 5.49 -15.40 -0.91
N SER A 246 5.18 -16.26 -1.85
CA SER A 246 4.02 -17.18 -1.75
C SER A 246 4.07 -18.14 -0.54
N ARG A 247 5.26 -18.35 0.06
CA ARG A 247 5.44 -19.21 1.23
C ARG A 247 5.48 -18.45 2.54
N MET A 248 6.04 -17.25 2.54
CA MET A 248 6.23 -16.44 3.75
C MET A 248 5.08 -15.45 3.98
N TYR A 249 4.53 -14.86 2.93
CA TYR A 249 3.44 -13.89 3.03
C TYR A 249 2.20 -14.39 3.80
N PRO A 250 1.77 -15.66 3.68
CA PRO A 250 0.67 -16.16 4.51
C PRO A 250 0.88 -15.99 6.02
N HIS A 251 2.11 -16.15 6.52
CA HIS A 251 2.44 -15.92 7.93
C HIS A 251 2.41 -14.43 8.30
N VAL A 252 2.85 -13.56 7.37
CA VAL A 252 2.72 -12.11 7.54
C VAL A 252 1.26 -11.72 7.60
N ARG A 253 0.45 -12.24 6.67
CA ARG A 253 -0.99 -11.94 6.59
C ARG A 253 -1.76 -12.42 7.83
N GLU A 254 -1.47 -13.60 8.32
CA GLU A 254 -2.04 -14.13 9.57
C GLU A 254 -1.76 -13.18 10.74
N ARG A 255 -0.52 -12.68 10.84
CA ARG A 255 -0.12 -11.76 11.90
C ARG A 255 -0.79 -10.38 11.75
N GLN A 256 -0.88 -9.86 10.53
CA GLN A 256 -1.63 -8.64 10.23
C GLN A 256 -3.09 -8.76 10.66
N GLN A 257 -3.76 -9.87 10.29
CA GLN A 257 -5.16 -10.09 10.61
C GLN A 257 -5.37 -10.12 12.14
N ALA A 258 -4.51 -10.82 12.86
CA ALA A 258 -4.59 -10.87 14.32
C ALA A 258 -4.50 -9.48 14.97
N TRP A 259 -3.64 -8.59 14.46
CA TRP A 259 -3.53 -7.22 14.93
C TRP A 259 -4.72 -6.35 14.50
N ASP A 260 -5.19 -6.47 13.27
CA ASP A 260 -6.38 -5.77 12.80
C ASP A 260 -7.61 -6.14 13.64
N ASP A 261 -7.83 -7.43 13.90
CA ASP A 261 -8.94 -7.93 14.73
C ASP A 261 -8.84 -7.43 16.17
N LYS A 262 -7.63 -7.46 16.75
CA LYS A 262 -7.37 -6.91 18.08
C LYS A 262 -7.75 -5.43 18.15
N PHE A 263 -7.28 -4.61 17.19
CA PHE A 263 -7.59 -3.19 17.19
C PHE A 263 -9.06 -2.91 16.93
N ASN A 264 -9.68 -3.61 15.98
CA ASN A 264 -11.11 -3.47 15.70
C ASN A 264 -11.97 -3.78 16.92
N THR A 265 -11.54 -4.74 17.76
CA THR A 265 -12.23 -5.09 19.00
C THR A 265 -11.98 -4.08 20.12
N GLN A 266 -10.77 -3.56 20.23
CA GLN A 266 -10.35 -2.73 21.38
C GLN A 266 -10.78 -1.26 21.28
N ILE A 267 -10.80 -0.68 20.07
CA ILE A 267 -10.97 0.76 19.88
C ILE A 267 -12.26 1.30 20.51
N ALA A 268 -13.36 0.58 20.43
CA ALA A 268 -14.63 1.02 21.02
C ALA A 268 -14.54 1.19 22.55
N GLY A 269 -13.92 0.23 23.25
CA GLY A 269 -13.73 0.31 24.69
C GLY A 269 -12.69 1.36 25.11
N VAL A 270 -11.66 1.59 24.29
CA VAL A 270 -10.69 2.67 24.49
C VAL A 270 -11.37 4.03 24.38
N ASP A 271 -12.20 4.22 23.37
CA ASP A 271 -12.97 5.45 23.18
C ASP A 271 -13.95 5.71 24.32
N GLU A 272 -14.68 4.69 24.77
CA GLU A 272 -15.63 4.80 25.87
C GLU A 272 -14.91 5.21 27.17
N LYS A 273 -13.77 4.60 27.44
CA LYS A 273 -12.95 4.94 28.58
C LYS A 273 -12.42 6.37 28.51
N ALA A 274 -11.90 6.80 27.36
CA ALA A 274 -11.44 8.17 27.17
C ALA A 274 -12.56 9.19 27.31
N ALA A 275 -13.76 8.90 26.83
CA ALA A 275 -14.93 9.78 26.94
C ALA A 275 -15.42 10.00 28.37
N SER A 276 -15.02 9.13 29.34
CA SER A 276 -15.36 9.27 30.78
C SER A 276 -14.33 10.10 31.59
N MET A 277 -13.26 10.58 30.92
CA MET A 277 -12.15 11.32 31.51
C MET A 277 -12.24 12.81 31.19
N SER A 278 -11.52 13.64 31.95
CA SER A 278 -11.23 15.02 31.52
C SER A 278 -10.36 15.01 30.22
N ASP A 279 -10.33 16.12 29.50
CA ASP A 279 -9.55 16.25 28.28
C ASP A 279 -8.06 15.94 28.48
N GLU A 280 -7.49 16.35 29.61
CA GLU A 280 -6.09 16.13 29.97
C GLU A 280 -5.82 14.64 30.26
N GLU A 281 -6.63 14.03 31.12
CA GLU A 281 -6.53 12.60 31.43
C GLU A 281 -6.75 11.73 30.20
N ALA A 282 -7.71 12.08 29.32
CA ALA A 282 -7.97 11.39 28.09
C ALA A 282 -6.75 11.43 27.14
N ARG A 283 -6.10 12.59 27.02
CA ARG A 283 -4.88 12.74 26.20
C ARG A 283 -3.73 11.89 26.73
N GLU A 284 -3.50 11.89 28.03
CA GLU A 284 -2.46 11.05 28.66
C GLU A 284 -2.76 9.56 28.46
N PHE A 285 -4.00 9.15 28.68
CA PHE A 285 -4.44 7.77 28.47
C PHE A 285 -4.28 7.32 27.01
N LEU A 286 -4.73 8.13 26.05
CA LEU A 286 -4.65 7.84 24.64
C LEU A 286 -3.21 7.89 24.11
N THR A 287 -2.37 8.77 24.67
CA THR A 287 -0.92 8.78 24.38
C THR A 287 -0.28 7.46 24.80
N LYS A 288 -0.51 7.05 26.05
CA LYS A 288 0.01 5.78 26.56
C LYS A 288 -0.49 4.58 25.76
N TYR A 289 -1.77 4.57 25.39
CA TYR A 289 -2.35 3.52 24.55
C TYR A 289 -1.67 3.47 23.18
N SER A 290 -1.63 4.58 22.44
CA SER A 290 -1.04 4.64 21.10
C SER A 290 0.43 4.23 21.11
N CYS A 291 1.24 4.77 22.01
CA CYS A 291 2.66 4.41 22.11
C CYS A 291 2.85 2.93 22.44
N SER A 292 2.13 2.42 23.45
CA SER A 292 2.27 1.02 23.83
C SER A 292 1.81 0.04 22.74
N GLN A 293 0.76 0.38 21.96
CA GLN A 293 0.32 -0.47 20.86
C GLN A 293 1.35 -0.47 19.71
N ALA A 294 1.94 0.68 19.38
CA ALA A 294 2.99 0.77 18.36
C ALA A 294 4.23 -0.05 18.77
N GLU A 295 4.71 0.09 19.99
CA GLU A 295 5.85 -0.65 20.52
C GLU A 295 5.60 -2.16 20.57
N ASN A 296 4.41 -2.59 21.02
CA ASN A 296 4.02 -3.99 21.04
C ASN A 296 3.95 -4.58 19.61
N LEU A 297 3.42 -3.82 18.66
CA LEU A 297 3.36 -4.21 17.26
C LEU A 297 4.75 -4.40 16.68
N VAL A 298 5.67 -3.45 16.89
CA VAL A 298 7.06 -3.56 16.42
C VAL A 298 7.76 -4.76 17.06
N SER A 299 7.61 -4.95 18.37
CA SER A 299 8.17 -6.12 19.07
C SER A 299 7.65 -7.45 18.51
N ASP A 300 6.37 -7.50 18.13
CA ASP A 300 5.78 -8.70 17.53
C ASP A 300 6.28 -8.93 16.10
N TRP A 301 6.52 -7.87 15.31
CA TRP A 301 7.14 -7.97 13.99
C TRP A 301 8.60 -8.42 14.05
N GLN A 302 9.36 -8.03 15.06
CA GLN A 302 10.70 -8.57 15.31
C GLN A 302 10.66 -10.09 15.55
N LYS A 303 9.68 -10.57 16.31
CA LYS A 303 9.47 -12.02 16.52
C LYS A 303 9.07 -12.72 15.22
N LEU A 304 8.22 -12.07 14.41
CA LEU A 304 7.85 -12.59 13.09
C LEU A 304 9.06 -12.72 12.18
N TYR A 305 9.95 -11.72 12.14
CA TYR A 305 11.19 -11.78 11.38
C TYR A 305 12.06 -12.98 11.82
N ILE A 306 12.27 -13.14 13.13
CA ILE A 306 13.04 -14.26 13.68
C ILE A 306 12.39 -15.61 13.32
N TYR A 307 11.08 -15.69 13.39
CA TYR A 307 10.34 -16.89 12.99
C TYR A 307 10.53 -17.19 11.49
N LEU A 308 10.33 -16.21 10.62
CA LEU A 308 10.45 -16.39 9.18
C LEU A 308 11.86 -16.77 8.76
N ILE A 309 12.91 -16.10 9.29
CA ILE A 309 14.29 -16.44 8.97
C ILE A 309 14.63 -17.85 9.47
N THR A 310 14.14 -18.23 10.65
CA THR A 310 14.37 -19.58 11.20
C THR A 310 13.67 -20.65 10.37
N LYS A 311 12.43 -20.40 9.94
CA LYS A 311 11.64 -21.39 9.17
C LYS A 311 12.18 -21.60 7.76
N PHE A 312 12.62 -20.52 7.10
CA PHE A 312 12.91 -20.53 5.67
C PHE A 312 14.37 -20.30 5.29
N ILE A 313 15.29 -20.42 6.23
CA ILE A 313 16.73 -20.22 5.99
C ILE A 313 17.30 -21.23 4.97
N ASP A 314 18.31 -20.82 4.21
CA ASP A 314 19.09 -21.66 3.29
C ASP A 314 18.25 -22.41 2.23
N GLY A 315 17.17 -21.79 1.75
CA GLY A 315 16.31 -22.39 0.73
C GLY A 315 15.42 -23.53 1.23
N GLN A 316 15.36 -23.75 2.53
CA GLN A 316 14.55 -24.77 3.17
C GLN A 316 13.23 -24.20 3.67
N GLU A 317 12.26 -25.09 3.96
CA GLU A 317 11.12 -24.80 4.81
C GLU A 317 11.08 -25.84 5.93
N ARG A 318 11.30 -25.40 7.18
CA ARG A 318 11.23 -26.28 8.34
C ARG A 318 9.81 -26.64 8.66
N LYS A 319 9.54 -27.92 8.86
CA LYS A 319 8.23 -28.44 9.30
C LYS A 319 7.99 -28.10 10.77
N GLU A 320 6.73 -27.83 11.08
CA GLU A 320 6.27 -27.59 12.44
C GLU A 320 5.33 -28.69 12.88
N GLU A 321 5.36 -28.97 14.18
CA GLU A 321 4.48 -29.90 14.85
C GLU A 321 4.17 -29.33 16.25
N ASN A 322 2.88 -29.16 16.58
CA ASN A 322 2.45 -28.56 17.84
C ASN A 322 3.07 -27.18 18.16
N GLY A 323 3.21 -26.32 17.14
CA GLY A 323 3.78 -24.97 17.30
C GLY A 323 5.30 -24.91 17.50
N GLN A 324 6.01 -26.02 17.29
CA GLN A 324 7.46 -26.10 17.37
C GLN A 324 8.06 -26.68 16.09
N PHE A 325 9.28 -26.25 15.75
CA PHE A 325 10.00 -26.84 14.63
C PHE A 325 10.32 -28.30 14.91
N LYS A 326 9.93 -29.16 13.97
CA LYS A 326 10.10 -30.61 14.09
C LYS A 326 11.58 -30.98 14.16
N ARG A 327 11.92 -31.83 15.14
CA ARG A 327 13.25 -32.38 15.36
C ARG A 327 13.20 -33.88 15.28
N ASN A 328 14.32 -34.52 15.00
CA ASN A 328 14.46 -35.96 15.13
C ASN A 328 14.50 -36.37 16.63
N PRO A 329 14.40 -37.66 16.96
CA PRO A 329 14.44 -38.12 18.35
C PRO A 329 15.68 -37.69 19.14
N TYR A 330 16.77 -37.33 18.47
CA TYR A 330 18.00 -36.84 19.09
C TYR A 330 18.07 -35.31 19.23
N GLY A 331 16.96 -34.60 18.92
CA GLY A 331 16.89 -33.15 19.03
C GLY A 331 17.51 -32.37 17.86
N HIS A 332 17.99 -33.05 16.82
CA HIS A 332 18.58 -32.41 15.63
C HIS A 332 17.51 -32.09 14.56
N SER A 333 17.90 -31.29 13.57
CA SER A 333 17.09 -31.03 12.38
C SER A 333 16.73 -32.31 11.65
N THR A 334 15.50 -32.39 11.12
CA THR A 334 15.04 -33.57 10.34
C THR A 334 15.61 -33.65 8.92
N GLY A 335 16.68 -32.93 8.63
CA GLY A 335 17.32 -32.84 7.31
C GLY A 335 16.80 -31.69 6.44
N PRO A 336 17.46 -31.45 5.30
CA PRO A 336 17.07 -30.34 4.42
C PRO A 336 15.72 -30.61 3.76
N ASN A 337 14.71 -29.80 4.13
CA ASN A 337 13.44 -29.75 3.42
C ASN A 337 13.54 -28.68 2.31
N ARG A 338 14.33 -28.96 1.28
CA ARG A 338 14.43 -28.07 0.12
C ARG A 338 13.09 -28.02 -0.61
N LEU A 339 12.66 -26.83 -0.93
CA LEU A 339 11.45 -26.62 -1.73
C LEU A 339 11.80 -26.81 -3.21
N PRO A 340 11.11 -27.71 -3.93
CA PRO A 340 11.24 -27.81 -5.38
C PRO A 340 10.68 -26.54 -6.03
N LEU A 341 11.16 -26.21 -7.21
CA LEU A 341 10.54 -25.15 -8.01
C LEU A 341 9.07 -25.52 -8.32
N PRO A 342 8.13 -24.57 -8.21
CA PRO A 342 6.73 -24.83 -8.52
C PRO A 342 6.53 -25.22 -9.98
N GLU A 343 5.68 -26.20 -10.23
CA GLU A 343 5.42 -26.74 -11.57
C GLU A 343 4.87 -25.67 -12.53
N ASN A 344 3.98 -24.81 -12.03
CA ASN A 344 3.43 -23.70 -12.81
C ASN A 344 4.53 -22.72 -13.29
N PHE A 345 5.53 -22.44 -12.46
CA PHE A 345 6.67 -21.63 -12.86
C PHE A 345 7.52 -22.34 -13.93
N LEU A 346 7.80 -23.63 -13.74
CA LEU A 346 8.55 -24.42 -14.72
C LEU A 346 7.84 -24.44 -16.08
N LYS A 347 6.51 -24.55 -16.11
CA LYS A 347 5.71 -24.47 -17.34
C LYS A 347 5.77 -23.09 -18.01
N MET A 348 5.91 -22.01 -17.24
CA MET A 348 6.04 -20.66 -17.81
C MET A 348 7.41 -20.42 -18.47
N VAL A 349 8.48 -20.91 -17.86
CA VAL A 349 9.85 -20.62 -18.31
C VAL A 349 10.39 -21.64 -19.32
N ALA A 350 9.78 -22.80 -19.44
CA ALA A 350 10.14 -23.85 -20.37
C ALA A 350 8.88 -24.45 -21.03
N PRO A 351 8.11 -23.65 -21.80
CA PRO A 351 6.83 -24.09 -22.35
C PRO A 351 6.96 -25.25 -23.34
N GLU A 352 8.13 -25.46 -23.94
CA GLU A 352 8.37 -26.44 -25.02
C GLU A 352 9.69 -27.18 -24.82
N ILE A 353 9.86 -27.85 -23.69
CA ILE A 353 10.84 -28.93 -23.68
C ILE A 353 10.16 -30.11 -24.39
N THR A 354 10.24 -30.13 -25.71
CA THR A 354 9.97 -31.35 -26.49
C THR A 354 11.04 -32.36 -26.12
N HIS A 355 10.65 -33.39 -25.39
CA HIS A 355 11.49 -34.59 -25.28
C HIS A 355 11.57 -35.20 -26.68
N GLU A 356 12.67 -35.00 -27.41
CA GLU A 356 13.07 -35.90 -28.47
C GLU A 356 13.55 -37.22 -27.91
#